data_c801bbd5ebdc169b4170400f9b86ef5f
#
_entry.id   c801bbd5ebdc169b4170400f9b86ef5f
#
_cell.length_a   1.000
_cell.length_b   1.000
_cell.length_c   1.000
_cell.angle_alpha   90.00
_cell.angle_beta   90.00
_cell.angle_gamma   90.00
#
_symmetry.space_group_name_H-M   'P 1'
#
loop_
_entity.id
_entity.type
_entity.pdbx_description
1 polymer ?
#
loop_
_entity_poly.entity_id
_entity_poly.type
_entity_poly.pdbx_seq_one_letter_code
_entity_poly.pdbx_strand_id
1 'polypeptide(L)'
;LGKKLDIVLSYKDETRNPTGSFKDRAAAVMLSAAKYMGQTSITTASSGNAAGAISLYSALAGIKSFVFMFKPSEQKLLQTLSYGATVLIVDTKNEARVLEVAEQASDAFGWALLNTTSAANPFVAEGYKTIAYELYEQGHIPDWIAVPVASGSLLIGTWQGFRELKEIGLVNRLPRLLGVQPAGSAPITAAFSAGEKTVKPIRQADTIATALSLEDPGVSGIETLRAVKESDGTMIAVEDDQLIRLSREFPKKEGIFAEASGAISVAGVVQARRENVIGSRQSVCCIITGGGLKDPSVFRGERAVEPILVPDALKGVKAVLNERGILNE
;
A
#
# COMPACT_ATOMS: atom_id res chain seq x y z
N LEU A 1 -10.41 13.34 -12.34
CA LEU A 1 -10.10 12.12 -13.10
C LEU A 1 -11.38 11.35 -13.46
N GLY A 2 -12.30 11.17 -12.52
CA GLY A 2 -13.57 10.44 -12.74
C GLY A 2 -14.37 10.93 -13.95
N LYS A 3 -14.57 12.24 -14.08
CA LYS A 3 -15.26 12.84 -15.26
C LYS A 3 -14.58 12.48 -16.59
N LYS A 4 -13.24 12.48 -16.62
CA LYS A 4 -12.46 12.11 -17.84
C LYS A 4 -12.63 10.63 -18.21
N LEU A 5 -12.86 9.77 -17.22
CA LEU A 5 -13.02 8.34 -17.38
C LEU A 5 -14.50 7.92 -17.54
N ASP A 6 -15.43 8.84 -17.40
CA ASP A 6 -16.89 8.58 -17.36
C ASP A 6 -17.27 7.52 -16.31
N ILE A 7 -16.75 7.68 -15.07
CA ILE A 7 -17.02 6.84 -13.90
C ILE A 7 -17.24 7.70 -12.66
N VAL A 8 -17.91 7.14 -11.65
CA VAL A 8 -17.99 7.73 -10.30
C VAL A 8 -16.78 7.27 -9.51
N LEU A 9 -15.75 8.11 -9.42
CA LEU A 9 -14.48 7.80 -8.78
C LEU A 9 -14.41 8.39 -7.39
N SER A 10 -14.04 7.56 -6.41
CA SER A 10 -13.80 7.94 -5.02
C SER A 10 -12.48 7.36 -4.53
N TYR A 11 -11.96 7.90 -3.42
CA TYR A 11 -10.69 7.48 -2.83
C TYR A 11 -10.88 7.13 -1.36
N LYS A 12 -10.43 5.95 -0.96
CA LYS A 12 -10.22 5.62 0.45
C LYS A 12 -8.78 6.00 0.80
N ASP A 13 -8.64 7.19 1.37
CA ASP A 13 -7.33 7.81 1.61
C ASP A 13 -6.71 7.32 2.92
N GLU A 14 -5.91 6.27 2.84
CA GLU A 14 -5.18 5.68 3.96
C GLU A 14 -3.87 6.42 4.29
N THR A 15 -3.53 7.48 3.54
CA THR A 15 -2.39 8.35 3.86
C THR A 15 -2.64 9.20 5.11
N ARG A 16 -3.90 9.27 5.58
CA ARG A 16 -4.33 10.02 6.76
C ARG A 16 -4.17 9.27 8.07
N ASN A 17 -3.82 8.00 8.03
CA ASN A 17 -3.50 7.24 9.22
C ASN A 17 -2.26 7.80 9.93
N PRO A 18 -2.08 7.58 11.25
CA PRO A 18 -1.00 8.19 12.06
C PRO A 18 0.40 8.05 11.49
N THR A 19 0.76 6.89 10.90
CA THR A 19 2.06 6.72 10.25
C THR A 19 2.05 7.04 8.76
N GLY A 20 0.93 7.48 8.21
CA GLY A 20 0.77 7.81 6.80
C GLY A 20 0.56 6.60 5.89
N SER A 21 0.06 5.48 6.40
CA SER A 21 -0.27 4.32 5.58
C SER A 21 -1.34 3.40 6.18
N PHE A 22 -1.97 2.58 5.34
CA PHE A 22 -2.96 1.57 5.75
C PHE A 22 -2.44 0.53 6.75
N LYS A 23 -1.11 0.42 6.90
CA LYS A 23 -0.48 -0.54 7.83
C LYS A 23 -0.86 -0.27 9.29
N ASP A 24 -1.26 0.93 9.61
CA ASP A 24 -1.75 1.31 10.94
C ASP A 24 -2.94 0.47 11.40
N ARG A 25 -3.84 0.12 10.47
CA ARG A 25 -5.02 -0.70 10.79
C ARG A 25 -4.66 -2.08 11.32
N ALA A 26 -3.79 -2.77 10.61
CA ALA A 26 -3.31 -4.08 11.06
C ALA A 26 -2.45 -3.96 12.33
N ALA A 27 -1.55 -2.98 12.40
CA ALA A 27 -0.69 -2.76 13.56
C ALA A 27 -1.52 -2.50 14.83
N ALA A 28 -2.57 -1.69 14.75
CA ALA A 28 -3.45 -1.42 15.89
C ALA A 28 -4.06 -2.72 16.46
N VAL A 29 -4.59 -3.59 15.61
CA VAL A 29 -5.20 -4.86 16.04
C VAL A 29 -4.14 -5.83 16.53
N MET A 30 -3.03 -6.01 15.81
CA MET A 30 -1.93 -6.90 16.21
C MET A 30 -1.36 -6.54 17.59
N LEU A 31 -1.09 -5.25 17.82
CA LEU A 31 -0.50 -4.80 19.08
C LEU A 31 -1.52 -4.83 20.23
N SER A 32 -2.82 -4.59 19.95
CA SER A 32 -3.89 -4.79 20.92
C SER A 32 -3.98 -6.26 21.35
N ALA A 33 -3.92 -7.19 20.41
CA ALA A 33 -3.90 -8.62 20.69
C ALA A 33 -2.63 -9.03 21.47
N ALA A 34 -1.45 -8.57 21.05
CA ALA A 34 -0.19 -8.85 21.75
C ALA A 34 -0.25 -8.35 23.19
N LYS A 35 -0.74 -7.14 23.43
CA LYS A 35 -0.94 -6.59 24.78
C LYS A 35 -1.93 -7.41 25.61
N TYR A 36 -3.05 -7.80 25.02
CA TYR A 36 -4.04 -8.65 25.69
C TYR A 36 -3.45 -10.01 26.08
N MET A 37 -2.56 -10.57 25.26
CA MET A 37 -1.84 -11.81 25.53
C MET A 37 -0.66 -11.65 26.50
N GLY A 38 -0.45 -10.45 27.07
CA GLY A 38 0.60 -10.18 28.05
C GLY A 38 2.01 -10.06 27.45
N GLN A 39 2.14 -9.86 26.13
CA GLN A 39 3.43 -9.69 25.48
C GLN A 39 4.09 -8.38 25.90
N THR A 40 5.36 -8.43 26.29
CA THR A 40 6.15 -7.26 26.69
C THR A 40 7.19 -6.86 25.64
N SER A 41 7.46 -7.75 24.68
CA SER A 41 8.42 -7.57 23.61
C SER A 41 7.91 -8.24 22.34
N ILE A 42 8.06 -7.54 21.22
CA ILE A 42 7.72 -8.08 19.89
C ILE A 42 8.89 -7.95 18.92
N THR A 43 8.88 -8.75 17.90
CA THR A 43 9.76 -8.62 16.75
C THR A 43 8.99 -8.64 15.44
N THR A 44 9.55 -8.01 14.41
CA THR A 44 9.04 -8.05 13.04
C THR A 44 10.18 -7.87 12.03
N ALA A 45 9.99 -8.42 10.84
CA ALA A 45 10.86 -8.21 9.69
C ALA A 45 10.15 -7.29 8.69
N SER A 46 10.57 -6.04 8.57
CA SER A 46 10.02 -5.11 7.58
C SER A 46 10.91 -3.88 7.39
N SER A 47 11.26 -3.58 6.15
CA SER A 47 11.96 -2.34 5.75
C SER A 47 11.00 -1.25 5.27
N GLY A 48 9.70 -1.49 5.34
CA GLY A 48 8.65 -0.67 4.74
C GLY A 48 7.68 0.00 5.73
N ASN A 49 6.49 0.29 5.24
CA ASN A 49 5.44 0.98 5.99
C ASN A 49 4.98 0.21 7.25
N ALA A 50 5.10 -1.12 7.26
CA ALA A 50 4.74 -1.92 8.42
C ALA A 50 5.68 -1.70 9.61
N ALA A 51 6.97 -1.47 9.36
CA ALA A 51 7.93 -1.17 10.42
C ALA A 51 7.52 0.07 11.24
N GLY A 52 7.23 1.19 10.56
CA GLY A 52 6.77 2.42 11.21
C GLY A 52 5.46 2.23 11.98
N ALA A 53 4.48 1.54 11.37
CA ALA A 53 3.19 1.30 12.02
C ALA A 53 3.34 0.42 13.27
N ILE A 54 4.02 -0.72 13.18
CA ILE A 54 4.26 -1.61 14.32
C ILE A 54 5.02 -0.87 15.43
N SER A 55 6.02 -0.07 15.09
CA SER A 55 6.79 0.71 16.08
C SER A 55 5.94 1.72 16.82
N LEU A 56 5.09 2.49 16.10
CA LEU A 56 4.15 3.44 16.73
C LEU A 56 3.23 2.74 17.73
N TYR A 57 2.52 1.70 17.27
CA TYR A 57 1.55 1.03 18.12
C TYR A 57 2.20 0.23 19.25
N SER A 58 3.44 -0.25 19.08
CA SER A 58 4.24 -0.82 20.17
C SER A 58 4.55 0.21 21.26
N ALA A 59 4.99 1.41 20.85
CA ALA A 59 5.24 2.51 21.78
C ALA A 59 3.98 2.89 22.57
N LEU A 60 2.84 3.03 21.88
CA LEU A 60 1.54 3.32 22.52
C LEU A 60 1.05 2.19 23.47
N ALA A 61 1.36 0.96 23.12
CA ALA A 61 1.01 -0.20 23.95
C ALA A 61 1.95 -0.41 25.15
N GLY A 62 3.11 0.27 25.19
CA GLY A 62 4.18 0.05 26.16
C GLY A 62 4.93 -1.27 25.93
N ILE A 63 4.98 -1.77 24.71
CA ILE A 63 5.64 -3.01 24.29
C ILE A 63 6.95 -2.67 23.60
N LYS A 64 8.05 -3.34 23.98
CA LYS A 64 9.34 -3.18 23.29
C LYS A 64 9.28 -3.76 21.89
N SER A 65 9.76 -3.03 20.90
CA SER A 65 9.79 -3.49 19.51
C SER A 65 11.21 -3.62 18.97
N PHE A 66 11.49 -4.77 18.37
CA PHE A 66 12.74 -5.12 17.69
C PHE A 66 12.43 -5.31 16.21
N VAL A 67 12.90 -4.40 15.37
CA VAL A 67 12.55 -4.36 13.94
C VAL A 67 13.75 -4.72 13.10
N PHE A 68 13.70 -5.89 12.45
CA PHE A 68 14.71 -6.34 11.52
C PHE A 68 14.47 -5.75 10.14
N MET A 69 15.50 -5.15 9.55
CA MET A 69 15.40 -4.45 8.27
C MET A 69 16.50 -4.87 7.29
N PHE A 70 16.16 -4.77 6.00
CA PHE A 70 17.08 -4.88 4.89
C PHE A 70 17.07 -3.57 4.09
N LYS A 71 18.20 -2.86 4.03
CA LYS A 71 18.38 -1.64 3.23
C LYS A 71 17.16 -0.69 3.24
N PRO A 72 16.67 -0.24 4.41
CA PRO A 72 15.51 0.65 4.47
C PRO A 72 15.82 1.99 3.80
N SER A 73 14.79 2.66 3.25
CA SER A 73 14.92 4.07 2.89
C SER A 73 15.08 4.93 4.15
N GLU A 74 15.78 6.06 4.02
CA GLU A 74 16.04 6.97 5.13
C GLU A 74 14.76 7.41 5.84
N GLN A 75 13.71 7.74 5.10
CA GLN A 75 12.43 8.19 5.63
C GLN A 75 11.74 7.12 6.50
N LYS A 76 11.72 5.88 6.02
CA LYS A 76 11.11 4.75 6.73
C LYS A 76 11.92 4.35 7.97
N LEU A 77 13.26 4.40 7.86
CA LEU A 77 14.17 4.16 8.99
C LEU A 77 13.98 5.22 10.08
N LEU A 78 14.03 6.50 9.71
CA LEU A 78 13.88 7.62 10.64
C LEU A 78 12.53 7.55 11.38
N GLN A 79 11.44 7.28 10.66
CA GLN A 79 10.12 7.14 11.28
C GLN A 79 10.10 6.00 12.31
N THR A 80 10.67 4.83 11.98
CA THR A 80 10.73 3.67 12.87
C THR A 80 11.52 3.97 14.14
N LEU A 81 12.71 4.57 14.00
CA LEU A 81 13.56 4.98 15.12
C LEU A 81 12.88 6.03 16.01
N SER A 82 12.15 6.99 15.41
CA SER A 82 11.47 8.06 16.14
C SER A 82 10.40 7.56 17.10
N TYR A 83 9.85 6.38 16.87
CA TYR A 83 8.90 5.73 17.79
C TYR A 83 9.59 4.87 18.86
N GLY A 84 10.92 4.90 18.95
CA GLY A 84 11.67 4.21 19.99
C GLY A 84 11.88 2.72 19.73
N ALA A 85 11.67 2.23 18.52
CA ALA A 85 11.98 0.85 18.17
C ALA A 85 13.50 0.61 18.14
N THR A 86 13.93 -0.56 18.60
CA THR A 86 15.29 -1.05 18.34
C THR A 86 15.36 -1.61 16.93
N VAL A 87 16.04 -0.89 16.04
CA VAL A 87 16.21 -1.30 14.65
C VAL A 87 17.48 -2.11 14.48
N LEU A 88 17.37 -3.27 13.85
CA LEU A 88 18.45 -4.21 13.58
C LEU A 88 18.60 -4.36 12.05
N ILE A 89 19.64 -3.77 11.48
CA ILE A 89 19.93 -3.90 10.04
C ILE A 89 20.66 -5.23 9.82
N VAL A 90 20.04 -6.12 9.05
CA VAL A 90 20.62 -7.41 8.72
C VAL A 90 21.61 -7.26 7.56
N ASP A 91 22.87 -7.53 7.80
CA ASP A 91 23.92 -7.54 6.77
C ASP A 91 23.83 -8.82 5.94
N THR A 92 23.07 -8.74 4.86
CA THR A 92 22.82 -9.87 3.97
C THR A 92 22.70 -9.40 2.50
N LYS A 93 22.83 -10.31 1.57
CA LYS A 93 22.52 -10.10 0.14
C LYS A 93 21.15 -10.62 -0.23
N ASN A 94 20.46 -11.31 0.67
CA ASN A 94 19.17 -11.94 0.44
C ASN A 94 18.14 -11.41 1.45
N GLU A 95 17.12 -10.69 0.96
CA GLU A 95 16.07 -10.11 1.80
C GLU A 95 15.27 -11.17 2.58
N ALA A 96 15.05 -12.35 2.02
CA ALA A 96 14.34 -13.44 2.69
C ALA A 96 15.02 -13.86 4.02
N ARG A 97 16.35 -13.70 4.14
CA ARG A 97 17.09 -13.97 5.38
C ARG A 97 16.67 -13.07 6.55
N VAL A 98 16.11 -11.89 6.28
CA VAL A 98 15.69 -10.95 7.34
C VAL A 98 14.57 -11.55 8.18
N LEU A 99 13.59 -12.18 7.53
CA LEU A 99 12.51 -12.86 8.24
C LEU A 99 13.03 -14.05 9.04
N GLU A 100 13.88 -14.88 8.45
CA GLU A 100 14.46 -16.03 9.15
C GLU A 100 15.26 -15.63 10.39
N VAL A 101 16.03 -14.54 10.31
CA VAL A 101 16.77 -14.01 11.48
C VAL A 101 15.81 -13.47 12.54
N ALA A 102 14.73 -12.81 12.13
CA ALA A 102 13.71 -12.33 13.07
C ALA A 102 12.98 -13.50 13.76
N GLU A 103 12.68 -14.58 13.04
CA GLU A 103 12.10 -15.81 13.59
C GLU A 103 13.03 -16.47 14.61
N GLN A 104 14.31 -16.65 14.25
CA GLN A 104 15.32 -17.18 15.17
C GLN A 104 15.47 -16.33 16.44
N ALA A 105 15.44 -15.00 16.30
CA ALA A 105 15.49 -14.09 17.45
C ALA A 105 14.22 -14.17 18.30
N SER A 106 13.05 -14.30 17.67
CA SER A 106 11.78 -14.55 18.34
C SER A 106 11.86 -15.77 19.27
N ASP A 107 12.32 -16.89 18.73
CA ASP A 107 12.45 -18.15 19.46
C ASP A 107 13.52 -18.05 20.58
N ALA A 108 14.67 -17.47 20.28
CA ALA A 108 15.79 -17.38 21.22
C ALA A 108 15.51 -16.46 22.40
N PHE A 109 14.76 -15.38 22.19
CA PHE A 109 14.55 -14.34 23.21
C PHE A 109 13.11 -14.30 23.76
N GLY A 110 12.23 -15.16 23.26
CA GLY A 110 10.83 -15.21 23.69
C GLY A 110 10.04 -13.97 23.27
N TRP A 111 10.40 -13.33 22.15
CA TRP A 111 9.64 -12.20 21.61
C TRP A 111 8.49 -12.69 20.73
N ALA A 112 7.35 -12.00 20.77
CA ALA A 112 6.25 -12.34 19.87
C ALA A 112 6.56 -11.86 18.44
N LEU A 113 6.61 -12.78 17.48
CA LEU A 113 6.79 -12.43 16.06
C LEU A 113 5.50 -11.88 15.47
N LEU A 114 5.53 -10.63 15.01
CA LEU A 114 4.43 -10.00 14.30
C LEU A 114 4.70 -10.05 12.79
N ASN A 115 4.26 -11.14 12.17
CA ASN A 115 4.25 -11.23 10.72
C ASN A 115 3.16 -10.31 10.13
N THR A 116 3.44 -9.68 8.99
CA THR A 116 2.59 -8.67 8.35
C THR A 116 1.75 -9.20 7.19
N THR A 117 1.68 -10.52 7.02
CA THR A 117 0.83 -11.19 6.03
C THR A 117 -0.36 -11.86 6.72
N SER A 118 -1.54 -11.81 6.10
CA SER A 118 -2.77 -12.40 6.66
C SER A 118 -2.69 -13.92 6.82
N ALA A 119 -1.97 -14.61 5.93
CA ALA A 119 -1.79 -16.05 6.01
C ALA A 119 -0.99 -16.49 7.25
N ALA A 120 -0.06 -15.68 7.73
CA ALA A 120 0.75 -15.99 8.90
C ALA A 120 0.22 -15.35 10.21
N ASN A 121 -0.60 -14.31 10.10
CA ASN A 121 -1.16 -13.60 11.25
C ASN A 121 -2.59 -13.14 10.95
N PRO A 122 -3.62 -13.79 11.55
CA PRO A 122 -5.02 -13.48 11.27
C PRO A 122 -5.41 -12.05 11.68
N PHE A 123 -4.76 -11.46 12.68
CA PHE A 123 -5.02 -10.08 13.11
C PHE A 123 -4.73 -9.03 12.04
N VAL A 124 -3.92 -9.38 11.04
CA VAL A 124 -3.67 -8.51 9.87
C VAL A 124 -4.95 -8.29 9.07
N ALA A 125 -5.66 -9.37 8.75
CA ALA A 125 -6.93 -9.29 8.02
C ALA A 125 -8.00 -8.58 8.85
N GLU A 126 -8.08 -8.85 10.16
CA GLU A 126 -9.01 -8.19 11.08
C GLU A 126 -8.85 -6.65 11.05
N GLY A 127 -7.61 -6.15 11.04
CA GLY A 127 -7.36 -4.73 10.89
C GLY A 127 -7.85 -4.18 9.54
N TYR A 128 -7.63 -4.90 8.45
CA TYR A 128 -8.00 -4.44 7.11
C TYR A 128 -9.51 -4.54 6.80
N LYS A 129 -10.27 -5.41 7.48
CA LYS A 129 -11.74 -5.44 7.41
C LYS A 129 -12.37 -4.08 7.69
N THR A 130 -11.76 -3.29 8.58
CA THR A 130 -12.26 -1.97 8.97
C THR A 130 -12.42 -1.00 7.80
N ILE A 131 -11.70 -1.20 6.70
CA ILE A 131 -11.88 -0.42 5.46
C ILE A 131 -13.30 -0.63 4.89
N ALA A 132 -13.76 -1.88 4.84
CA ALA A 132 -15.10 -2.19 4.37
C ALA A 132 -16.19 -1.62 5.29
N TYR A 133 -15.98 -1.70 6.60
CA TYR A 133 -16.93 -1.17 7.59
C TYR A 133 -17.03 0.35 7.50
N GLU A 134 -15.93 1.05 7.40
CA GLU A 134 -15.92 2.50 7.22
C GLU A 134 -16.57 2.94 5.90
N LEU A 135 -16.34 2.21 4.79
CA LEU A 135 -17.02 2.49 3.53
C LEU A 135 -18.54 2.30 3.65
N TYR A 136 -18.99 1.28 4.38
CA TYR A 136 -20.41 1.09 4.68
C TYR A 136 -20.98 2.24 5.53
N GLU A 137 -20.30 2.61 6.64
CA GLU A 137 -20.72 3.71 7.52
C GLU A 137 -20.77 5.06 6.79
N GLN A 138 -19.89 5.27 5.81
CA GLN A 138 -19.88 6.43 4.93
C GLN A 138 -20.97 6.39 3.84
N GLY A 139 -21.82 5.37 3.82
CA GLY A 139 -22.88 5.18 2.84
C GLY A 139 -22.37 4.88 1.43
N HIS A 140 -21.16 4.35 1.31
CA HIS A 140 -20.50 4.15 0.03
C HIS A 140 -20.15 2.69 -0.24
N ILE A 141 -21.04 1.97 -0.96
CA ILE A 141 -20.74 0.62 -1.48
C ILE A 141 -20.54 0.74 -3.00
N PRO A 142 -19.27 0.79 -3.48
CA PRO A 142 -18.98 0.97 -4.89
C PRO A 142 -19.26 -0.30 -5.71
N ASP A 143 -19.27 -0.19 -7.04
CA ASP A 143 -19.32 -1.36 -7.93
C ASP A 143 -17.96 -2.08 -7.96
N TRP A 144 -16.88 -1.31 -7.84
CA TRP A 144 -15.51 -1.81 -7.85
C TRP A 144 -14.68 -1.21 -6.72
N ILE A 145 -13.84 -2.05 -6.10
CA ILE A 145 -12.75 -1.59 -5.22
C ILE A 145 -11.41 -1.93 -5.85
N ALA A 146 -10.61 -0.91 -6.12
CA ALA A 146 -9.26 -1.05 -6.65
C ALA A 146 -8.24 -1.05 -5.50
N VAL A 147 -7.47 -2.11 -5.41
CA VAL A 147 -6.56 -2.38 -4.29
C VAL A 147 -5.14 -2.63 -4.80
N PRO A 148 -4.12 -1.91 -4.29
CA PRO A 148 -2.72 -2.24 -4.51
C PRO A 148 -2.38 -3.61 -3.91
N VAL A 149 -1.71 -4.46 -4.67
CA VAL A 149 -1.43 -5.85 -4.28
C VAL A 149 0.07 -6.16 -4.33
N ALA A 150 0.64 -6.53 -3.18
CA ALA A 150 1.89 -7.28 -3.08
C ALA A 150 1.55 -8.77 -2.85
N SER A 151 1.46 -9.24 -1.59
CA SER A 151 0.93 -10.56 -1.25
C SER A 151 -0.61 -10.62 -1.26
N GLY A 152 -1.29 -9.48 -1.09
CA GLY A 152 -2.73 -9.34 -1.15
C GLY A 152 -3.47 -9.25 0.18
N SER A 153 -2.78 -9.24 1.32
CA SER A 153 -3.42 -9.20 2.65
C SER A 153 -4.44 -8.06 2.82
N LEU A 154 -4.18 -6.89 2.23
CA LEU A 154 -5.12 -5.76 2.23
C LEU A 154 -6.40 -6.11 1.46
N LEU A 155 -6.26 -6.67 0.27
CA LEU A 155 -7.38 -7.09 -0.58
C LEU A 155 -8.21 -8.17 0.13
N ILE A 156 -7.55 -9.18 0.72
CA ILE A 156 -8.20 -10.27 1.46
C ILE A 156 -9.01 -9.71 2.63
N GLY A 157 -8.40 -8.87 3.49
CA GLY A 157 -9.11 -8.29 4.64
C GLY A 157 -10.28 -7.40 4.21
N THR A 158 -10.09 -6.54 3.20
CA THR A 158 -11.17 -5.71 2.66
C THR A 158 -12.32 -6.58 2.13
N TRP A 159 -12.03 -7.65 1.40
CA TRP A 159 -13.02 -8.60 0.91
C TRP A 159 -13.78 -9.30 2.04
N GLN A 160 -13.06 -9.79 3.03
CA GLN A 160 -13.67 -10.44 4.21
C GLN A 160 -14.63 -9.48 4.92
N GLY A 161 -14.23 -8.21 5.12
CA GLY A 161 -15.11 -7.22 5.74
C GLY A 161 -16.42 -7.00 4.96
N PHE A 162 -16.36 -6.92 3.62
CA PHE A 162 -17.59 -6.84 2.81
C PHE A 162 -18.43 -8.10 2.87
N ARG A 163 -17.81 -9.29 2.89
CA ARG A 163 -18.54 -10.54 3.05
C ARG A 163 -19.29 -10.60 4.39
N GLU A 164 -18.65 -10.19 5.48
CA GLU A 164 -19.29 -10.11 6.80
C GLU A 164 -20.46 -9.13 6.80
N LEU A 165 -20.31 -7.93 6.24
CA LEU A 165 -21.41 -6.97 6.09
C LEU A 165 -22.59 -7.54 5.32
N LYS A 166 -22.34 -8.38 4.31
CA LYS A 166 -23.40 -9.06 3.55
C LYS A 166 -24.04 -10.18 4.39
N GLU A 167 -23.26 -10.97 5.06
CA GLU A 167 -23.72 -12.10 5.90
C GLU A 167 -24.63 -11.63 7.02
N ILE A 168 -24.31 -10.51 7.67
CA ILE A 168 -25.16 -9.91 8.71
C ILE A 168 -26.29 -9.03 8.14
N GLY A 169 -26.46 -8.97 6.82
CA GLY A 169 -27.58 -8.30 6.17
C GLY A 169 -27.49 -6.77 6.06
N LEU A 170 -26.33 -6.18 6.34
CA LEU A 170 -26.15 -4.73 6.23
C LEU A 170 -25.96 -4.23 4.80
N VAL A 171 -25.50 -5.08 3.89
CA VAL A 171 -25.39 -4.77 2.45
C VAL A 171 -26.05 -5.85 1.59
N ASN A 172 -26.70 -5.44 0.49
CA ASN A 172 -27.37 -6.37 -0.43
C ASN A 172 -26.46 -6.87 -1.55
N ARG A 173 -25.37 -6.15 -1.85
CA ARG A 173 -24.43 -6.46 -2.92
C ARG A 173 -23.00 -6.34 -2.44
N LEU A 174 -22.11 -7.07 -3.08
CA LEU A 174 -20.67 -7.00 -2.86
C LEU A 174 -20.01 -6.23 -4.01
N PRO A 175 -18.94 -5.47 -3.74
CA PRO A 175 -18.13 -4.88 -4.81
C PRO A 175 -17.33 -5.95 -5.53
N ARG A 176 -17.00 -5.70 -6.80
CA ARG A 176 -15.99 -6.45 -7.52
C ARG A 176 -14.60 -5.96 -7.10
N LEU A 177 -13.63 -6.85 -7.02
CA LEU A 177 -12.26 -6.49 -6.68
C LEU A 177 -11.43 -6.27 -7.94
N LEU A 178 -10.72 -5.14 -7.98
CA LEU A 178 -9.66 -4.87 -8.95
C LEU A 178 -8.33 -4.91 -8.21
N GLY A 179 -7.63 -6.04 -8.26
CA GLY A 179 -6.28 -6.14 -7.73
C GLY A 179 -5.27 -5.54 -8.72
N VAL A 180 -4.38 -4.68 -8.23
CA VAL A 180 -3.40 -4.00 -9.09
C VAL A 180 -1.99 -4.29 -8.61
N GLN A 181 -1.17 -4.86 -9.50
CA GLN A 181 0.27 -5.11 -9.30
C GLN A 181 1.10 -4.25 -10.26
N PRO A 182 2.34 -3.88 -9.92
CA PRO A 182 3.28 -3.36 -10.90
C PRO A 182 3.71 -4.48 -11.85
N ALA A 183 3.89 -4.19 -13.13
CA ALA A 183 4.23 -5.19 -14.15
C ALA A 183 5.52 -5.94 -13.84
N GLY A 184 6.53 -5.25 -13.29
CA GLY A 184 7.79 -5.86 -12.86
C GLY A 184 7.69 -6.71 -11.57
N SER A 185 6.50 -6.80 -10.94
CA SER A 185 6.23 -7.64 -9.77
C SER A 185 4.76 -8.09 -9.76
N ALA A 186 4.35 -8.93 -10.74
CA ALA A 186 2.96 -9.29 -10.99
C ALA A 186 2.67 -10.80 -11.01
N PRO A 187 3.16 -11.61 -10.04
CA PRO A 187 2.96 -13.05 -10.06
C PRO A 187 1.49 -13.47 -9.94
N ILE A 188 0.69 -12.72 -9.15
CA ILE A 188 -0.74 -13.05 -8.97
C ILE A 188 -1.54 -12.70 -10.22
N THR A 189 -1.22 -11.57 -10.87
CA THR A 189 -1.85 -11.16 -12.14
C THR A 189 -1.56 -12.18 -13.24
N ALA A 190 -0.33 -12.68 -13.33
CA ALA A 190 0.06 -13.72 -14.27
C ALA A 190 -0.75 -15.00 -14.06
N ALA A 191 -0.88 -15.46 -12.82
CA ALA A 191 -1.67 -16.64 -12.47
C ALA A 191 -3.17 -16.44 -12.78
N PHE A 192 -3.71 -15.24 -12.50
CA PHE A 192 -5.09 -14.90 -12.82
C PHE A 192 -5.36 -14.99 -14.33
N SER A 193 -4.50 -14.35 -15.14
CA SER A 193 -4.62 -14.31 -16.60
C SER A 193 -4.48 -15.69 -17.24
N ALA A 194 -3.65 -16.56 -16.65
CA ALA A 194 -3.48 -17.95 -17.08
C ALA A 194 -4.61 -18.89 -16.59
N GLY A 195 -5.57 -18.40 -15.79
CA GLY A 195 -6.64 -19.22 -15.20
C GLY A 195 -6.16 -20.21 -14.12
N GLU A 196 -4.93 -20.04 -13.62
CA GLU A 196 -4.32 -20.96 -12.65
C GLU A 196 -5.01 -20.85 -11.27
N LYS A 197 -4.84 -21.91 -10.46
CA LYS A 197 -5.32 -21.96 -9.07
C LYS A 197 -4.22 -21.65 -8.05
N THR A 198 -2.97 -21.70 -8.48
CA THR A 198 -1.77 -21.44 -7.66
C THR A 198 -0.97 -20.31 -8.26
N VAL A 199 -0.17 -19.65 -7.44
CA VAL A 199 0.71 -18.56 -7.87
C VAL A 199 2.14 -19.08 -7.85
N LYS A 200 2.86 -18.91 -8.96
CA LYS A 200 4.29 -19.24 -9.06
C LYS A 200 5.12 -18.02 -8.73
N PRO A 201 6.17 -18.15 -7.90
CA PRO A 201 7.11 -17.08 -7.67
C PRO A 201 7.75 -16.58 -8.99
N ILE A 202 8.06 -15.30 -9.05
CA ILE A 202 8.90 -14.72 -10.10
C ILE A 202 10.37 -14.75 -9.68
N ARG A 203 11.27 -14.72 -10.65
CA ARG A 203 12.71 -14.83 -10.37
C ARG A 203 13.28 -13.58 -9.69
N GLN A 204 12.80 -12.41 -10.09
CA GLN A 204 13.25 -11.11 -9.60
C GLN A 204 12.13 -10.11 -9.77
N ALA A 205 11.84 -9.36 -8.71
CA ALA A 205 10.93 -8.22 -8.77
C ALA A 205 11.73 -6.96 -9.08
N ASP A 206 11.26 -6.18 -10.07
CA ASP A 206 11.87 -4.92 -10.47
C ASP A 206 10.77 -3.88 -10.74
N THR A 207 10.60 -2.93 -9.84
CA THR A 207 9.59 -1.88 -9.93
C THR A 207 9.90 -0.69 -9.03
N ILE A 208 9.48 0.50 -9.45
CA ILE A 208 9.51 1.72 -8.62
C ILE A 208 8.50 1.69 -7.47
N ALA A 209 7.49 0.83 -7.53
CA ALA A 209 6.52 0.62 -6.46
C ALA A 209 7.10 -0.28 -5.36
N THR A 210 8.12 0.22 -4.66
CA THR A 210 8.97 -0.55 -3.74
C THR A 210 8.21 -1.32 -2.67
N ALA A 211 7.07 -0.80 -2.17
CA ALA A 211 6.24 -1.48 -1.18
C ALA A 211 5.38 -2.62 -1.77
N LEU A 212 5.39 -2.80 -3.09
CA LEU A 212 4.71 -3.88 -3.82
C LEU A 212 5.70 -4.83 -4.51
N SER A 213 7.00 -4.58 -4.38
CA SER A 213 8.05 -5.47 -4.89
C SER A 213 8.07 -6.76 -4.07
N LEU A 214 7.62 -7.85 -4.66
CA LEU A 214 7.51 -9.15 -4.00
C LEU A 214 7.64 -10.28 -5.02
N GLU A 215 8.60 -11.17 -4.79
CA GLU A 215 8.87 -12.30 -5.69
C GLU A 215 7.92 -13.47 -5.45
N ASP A 216 7.66 -13.80 -4.19
CA ASP A 216 6.78 -14.89 -3.78
C ASP A 216 5.66 -14.42 -2.84
N PRO A 217 4.42 -14.35 -3.31
CA PRO A 217 3.29 -13.99 -2.45
C PRO A 217 2.80 -15.14 -1.56
N GLY A 218 3.34 -16.34 -1.72
CA GLY A 218 3.02 -17.51 -0.92
C GLY A 218 1.52 -17.83 -0.87
N VAL A 219 1.07 -18.31 0.30
CA VAL A 219 -0.35 -18.66 0.54
C VAL A 219 -1.27 -17.46 0.37
N SER A 220 -0.86 -16.27 0.79
CA SER A 220 -1.65 -15.04 0.62
C SER A 220 -1.94 -14.73 -0.86
N GLY A 221 -1.01 -15.07 -1.77
CA GLY A 221 -1.23 -14.93 -3.21
C GLY A 221 -2.36 -15.83 -3.72
N ILE A 222 -2.44 -17.07 -3.22
CA ILE A 222 -3.51 -18.02 -3.56
C ILE A 222 -4.86 -17.53 -3.02
N GLU A 223 -4.89 -17.05 -1.79
CA GLU A 223 -6.09 -16.46 -1.17
C GLU A 223 -6.56 -15.22 -1.91
N THR A 224 -5.62 -14.36 -2.33
CA THR A 224 -5.91 -13.18 -3.16
C THR A 224 -6.55 -13.58 -4.50
N LEU A 225 -5.97 -14.56 -5.18
CA LEU A 225 -6.50 -15.09 -6.44
C LEU A 225 -7.93 -15.63 -6.27
N ARG A 226 -8.19 -16.31 -5.14
CA ARG A 226 -9.53 -16.80 -4.79
C ARG A 226 -10.50 -15.64 -4.56
N ALA A 227 -10.15 -14.66 -3.73
CA ALA A 227 -10.99 -13.51 -3.40
C ALA A 227 -11.38 -12.72 -4.66
N VAL A 228 -10.43 -12.48 -5.57
CA VAL A 228 -10.70 -11.80 -6.85
C VAL A 228 -11.68 -12.60 -7.70
N LYS A 229 -11.52 -13.92 -7.82
CA LYS A 229 -12.45 -14.78 -8.55
C LYS A 229 -13.86 -14.82 -7.91
N GLU A 230 -13.92 -14.94 -6.58
CA GLU A 230 -15.19 -14.95 -5.83
C GLU A 230 -15.98 -13.64 -5.96
N SER A 231 -15.28 -12.51 -6.13
CA SER A 231 -15.89 -11.19 -6.30
C SER A 231 -16.34 -10.89 -7.74
N ASP A 232 -16.18 -11.80 -8.67
CA ASP A 232 -16.33 -11.53 -10.12
C ASP A 232 -15.43 -10.35 -10.56
N GLY A 233 -14.24 -10.29 -9.94
CA GLY A 233 -13.24 -9.24 -10.10
C GLY A 233 -12.18 -9.56 -11.13
N THR A 234 -11.11 -8.76 -11.14
CA THR A 234 -9.97 -8.94 -12.04
C THR A 234 -8.65 -8.50 -11.42
N MET A 235 -7.56 -8.91 -12.06
CA MET A 235 -6.20 -8.46 -11.75
C MET A 235 -5.62 -7.68 -12.94
N ILE A 236 -4.90 -6.59 -12.66
CA ILE A 236 -4.23 -5.78 -13.68
C ILE A 236 -2.77 -5.55 -13.27
N ALA A 237 -1.87 -5.65 -14.25
CA ALA A 237 -0.48 -5.22 -14.11
C ALA A 237 -0.29 -3.85 -14.75
N VAL A 238 0.36 -2.93 -14.03
CA VAL A 238 0.62 -1.54 -14.47
C VAL A 238 2.10 -1.34 -14.69
N GLU A 239 2.47 -0.81 -15.85
CA GLU A 239 3.86 -0.48 -16.17
C GLU A 239 4.36 0.71 -15.35
N ASP A 240 5.64 0.68 -14.95
CA ASP A 240 6.28 1.71 -14.14
C ASP A 240 6.20 3.11 -14.77
N ASP A 241 6.39 3.21 -16.08
CA ASP A 241 6.25 4.48 -16.82
C ASP A 241 4.85 5.09 -16.69
N GLN A 242 3.81 4.26 -16.70
CA GLN A 242 2.43 4.70 -16.51
C GLN A 242 2.23 5.16 -15.06
N LEU A 243 2.78 4.43 -14.11
CA LEU A 243 2.70 4.75 -12.69
C LEU A 243 3.45 6.05 -12.36
N ILE A 244 4.65 6.27 -12.90
CA ILE A 244 5.42 7.54 -12.75
C ILE A 244 4.58 8.72 -13.23
N ARG A 245 4.02 8.64 -14.44
CA ARG A 245 3.19 9.72 -14.99
C ARG A 245 1.99 10.00 -14.10
N LEU A 246 1.27 8.95 -13.67
CA LEU A 246 0.12 9.12 -12.80
C LEU A 246 0.51 9.71 -11.45
N SER A 247 1.53 9.19 -10.78
CA SER A 247 1.95 9.64 -9.45
C SER A 247 2.28 11.13 -9.43
N ARG A 248 2.87 11.68 -10.51
CA ARG A 248 3.18 13.12 -10.64
C ARG A 248 1.96 13.99 -10.94
N GLU A 249 0.97 13.45 -11.64
CA GLU A 249 -0.27 14.15 -11.99
C GLU A 249 -1.33 14.07 -10.89
N PHE A 250 -1.34 13.01 -10.11
CA PHE A 250 -2.36 12.72 -9.12
C PHE A 250 -2.48 13.81 -8.05
N PRO A 251 -1.39 14.29 -7.41
CA PRO A 251 -1.47 15.37 -6.43
C PRO A 251 -2.01 16.68 -7.02
N LYS A 252 -1.66 16.98 -8.29
CA LYS A 252 -2.10 18.20 -8.96
C LYS A 252 -3.60 18.19 -9.29
N LYS A 253 -4.17 17.02 -9.55
CA LYS A 253 -5.56 16.86 -10.01
C LYS A 253 -6.52 16.52 -8.89
N GLU A 254 -6.09 15.72 -7.93
CA GLU A 254 -6.97 15.17 -6.90
C GLU A 254 -6.58 15.63 -5.48
N GLY A 255 -5.46 16.36 -5.33
CA GLY A 255 -5.02 16.90 -4.03
C GLY A 255 -4.46 15.85 -3.06
N ILE A 256 -4.21 14.61 -3.51
CA ILE A 256 -3.70 13.53 -2.67
C ILE A 256 -2.24 13.24 -3.05
N PHE A 257 -1.33 13.44 -2.09
CA PHE A 257 0.09 13.15 -2.26
C PHE A 257 0.41 11.75 -1.77
N ALA A 258 0.52 10.80 -2.70
CA ALA A 258 0.75 9.38 -2.42
C ALA A 258 2.09 8.88 -2.97
N GLU A 259 2.72 7.92 -2.30
CA GLU A 259 3.84 7.16 -2.87
C GLU A 259 3.39 6.35 -4.10
N ALA A 260 4.31 5.94 -4.97
CA ALA A 260 3.98 5.18 -6.18
C ALA A 260 3.15 3.92 -5.86
N SER A 261 3.55 3.16 -4.86
CA SER A 261 2.83 1.98 -4.37
C SER A 261 1.40 2.32 -3.89
N GLY A 262 1.19 3.54 -3.36
CA GLY A 262 -0.11 4.00 -2.88
C GLY A 262 -1.04 4.44 -4.02
N ALA A 263 -0.49 4.99 -5.10
CA ALA A 263 -1.25 5.53 -6.22
C ALA A 263 -1.58 4.48 -7.31
N ILE A 264 -0.98 3.29 -7.26
CA ILE A 264 -1.10 2.29 -8.35
C ILE A 264 -2.55 1.81 -8.59
N SER A 265 -3.40 1.79 -7.55
CA SER A 265 -4.83 1.45 -7.70
C SER A 265 -5.52 2.37 -8.70
N VAL A 266 -5.17 3.66 -8.71
CA VAL A 266 -5.71 4.65 -9.66
C VAL A 266 -5.21 4.37 -11.07
N ALA A 267 -3.93 3.99 -11.23
CA ALA A 267 -3.36 3.60 -12.52
C ALA A 267 -4.07 2.36 -13.10
N GLY A 268 -4.32 1.36 -12.24
CA GLY A 268 -5.09 0.17 -12.60
C GLY A 268 -6.53 0.51 -13.05
N VAL A 269 -7.20 1.43 -12.38
CA VAL A 269 -8.55 1.89 -12.79
C VAL A 269 -8.50 2.60 -14.16
N VAL A 270 -7.50 3.44 -14.41
CA VAL A 270 -7.32 4.07 -15.73
C VAL A 270 -7.14 3.02 -16.82
N GLN A 271 -6.36 1.99 -16.56
CA GLN A 271 -6.13 0.90 -17.50
C GLN A 271 -7.39 0.06 -17.68
N ALA A 272 -8.04 -0.39 -16.60
CA ALA A 272 -9.27 -1.18 -16.61
C ALA A 272 -10.40 -0.47 -17.40
N ARG A 273 -10.47 0.85 -17.29
CA ARG A 273 -11.45 1.64 -18.03
C ARG A 273 -11.13 1.71 -19.54
N ARG A 274 -9.85 1.81 -19.90
CA ARG A 274 -9.41 1.78 -21.32
C ARG A 274 -9.65 0.41 -21.96
N GLU A 275 -9.51 -0.65 -21.21
CA GLU A 275 -9.75 -2.03 -21.63
C GLU A 275 -11.23 -2.45 -21.56
N ASN A 276 -12.14 -1.53 -21.20
CA ASN A 276 -13.57 -1.76 -21.02
C ASN A 276 -13.93 -2.83 -19.97
N VAL A 277 -13.04 -3.11 -19.04
CA VAL A 277 -13.31 -3.97 -17.86
C VAL A 277 -14.26 -3.25 -16.90
N ILE A 278 -13.99 -1.96 -16.63
CA ILE A 278 -14.92 -1.09 -15.89
C ILE A 278 -15.79 -0.37 -16.90
N GLY A 279 -17.10 -0.54 -16.78
CA GLY A 279 -18.08 0.12 -17.64
C GLY A 279 -18.22 1.62 -17.34
N SER A 280 -18.86 2.36 -18.27
CA SER A 280 -19.23 3.75 -18.03
C SER A 280 -20.22 3.87 -16.88
N ARG A 281 -20.15 4.99 -16.15
CA ARG A 281 -21.00 5.34 -14.99
C ARG A 281 -20.91 4.39 -13.79
N GLN A 282 -20.06 3.36 -13.83
CA GLN A 282 -19.81 2.52 -12.65
C GLN A 282 -19.10 3.31 -11.58
N SER A 283 -19.37 2.97 -10.31
CA SER A 283 -18.71 3.54 -9.15
C SER A 283 -17.46 2.73 -8.80
N VAL A 284 -16.36 3.43 -8.58
CA VAL A 284 -15.06 2.83 -8.26
C VAL A 284 -14.47 3.54 -7.05
N CYS A 285 -14.05 2.77 -6.05
CA CYS A 285 -13.25 3.28 -4.93
C CYS A 285 -11.82 2.77 -5.04
N CYS A 286 -10.85 3.69 -5.13
CA CYS A 286 -9.42 3.36 -5.08
C CYS A 286 -8.91 3.46 -3.65
N ILE A 287 -8.26 2.42 -3.13
CA ILE A 287 -7.56 2.50 -1.85
C ILE A 287 -6.18 3.12 -2.10
N ILE A 288 -5.91 4.27 -1.48
CA ILE A 288 -4.62 4.97 -1.54
C ILE A 288 -3.83 4.60 -0.30
N THR A 289 -2.83 3.74 -0.44
CA THR A 289 -2.28 2.98 0.68
C THR A 289 -1.18 3.65 1.47
N GLY A 290 -0.47 4.65 0.91
CA GLY A 290 0.64 5.29 1.61
C GLY A 290 0.97 6.68 1.08
N GLY A 291 1.39 7.57 1.98
CA GLY A 291 1.71 8.96 1.70
C GLY A 291 3.02 9.16 0.95
N GLY A 292 3.10 10.19 0.11
CA GLY A 292 4.23 10.46 -0.79
C GLY A 292 5.55 10.75 -0.08
N LEU A 293 5.54 11.25 1.17
CA LEU A 293 6.75 11.47 1.94
C LEU A 293 7.45 10.18 2.40
N LYS A 294 6.75 9.05 2.36
CA LYS A 294 7.33 7.74 2.72
C LYS A 294 8.27 7.19 1.66
N ASP A 295 8.00 7.51 0.39
CA ASP A 295 8.88 7.21 -0.75
C ASP A 295 8.72 8.30 -1.82
N PRO A 296 9.49 9.39 -1.73
CA PRO A 296 9.43 10.50 -2.67
C PRO A 296 10.21 10.26 -3.97
N SER A 297 10.76 9.07 -4.20
CA SER A 297 11.67 8.77 -5.33
C SER A 297 11.07 9.11 -6.69
N VAL A 298 9.79 8.83 -6.89
CA VAL A 298 9.06 9.09 -8.15
C VAL A 298 8.94 10.59 -8.48
N PHE A 299 9.10 11.46 -7.49
CA PHE A 299 9.03 12.92 -7.63
C PHE A 299 10.40 13.58 -7.88
N ARG A 300 11.49 12.81 -7.83
CA ARG A 300 12.87 13.23 -8.08
C ARG A 300 13.31 12.87 -9.52
N GLY A 301 14.50 13.37 -9.95
CA GLY A 301 15.12 13.05 -11.23
C GLY A 301 14.82 14.05 -12.36
N GLU A 302 15.23 13.78 -13.58
CA GLU A 302 15.26 14.70 -14.73
C GLU A 302 13.94 15.40 -15.09
N ARG A 303 12.80 14.88 -14.66
CA ARG A 303 11.46 15.48 -14.86
C ARG A 303 10.85 15.99 -13.56
N ALA A 304 11.63 16.10 -12.49
CA ALA A 304 11.16 16.69 -11.25
C ALA A 304 10.93 18.20 -11.44
N VAL A 305 9.96 18.73 -10.68
CA VAL A 305 9.77 20.19 -10.60
C VAL A 305 10.85 20.72 -9.68
N GLU A 306 11.83 21.42 -10.26
CA GLU A 306 12.90 22.04 -9.50
C GLU A 306 12.45 23.41 -8.96
N PRO A 307 12.86 23.77 -7.74
CA PRO A 307 12.63 25.11 -7.23
C PRO A 307 13.39 26.15 -8.07
N ILE A 308 12.81 27.29 -8.26
CA ILE A 308 13.43 28.39 -8.99
C ILE A 308 14.19 29.26 -7.99
N LEU A 309 15.51 29.33 -8.13
CA LEU A 309 16.31 30.28 -7.36
C LEU A 309 16.09 31.68 -7.93
N VAL A 310 15.68 32.61 -7.09
CA VAL A 310 15.43 34.00 -7.45
C VAL A 310 16.26 34.93 -6.56
N PRO A 311 16.67 36.12 -7.05
CA PRO A 311 17.27 37.15 -6.21
C PRO A 311 16.32 37.64 -5.11
N ASP A 312 16.86 38.23 -4.05
CA ASP A 312 16.14 38.75 -2.90
C ASP A 312 15.37 40.09 -3.13
N ALA A 313 15.39 40.57 -4.38
CA ALA A 313 14.70 41.78 -4.79
C ALA A 313 13.61 41.52 -5.83
N LEU A 314 12.45 42.19 -5.73
CA LEU A 314 11.30 42.02 -6.62
C LEU A 314 11.67 42.17 -8.12
N LYS A 315 12.57 43.11 -8.45
CA LYS A 315 13.05 43.31 -9.84
C LYS A 315 13.72 42.03 -10.38
N GLY A 316 14.52 41.36 -9.55
CA GLY A 316 15.17 40.09 -9.90
C GLY A 316 14.18 38.94 -10.04
N VAL A 317 13.17 38.85 -9.15
CA VAL A 317 12.10 37.86 -9.26
C VAL A 317 11.35 38.01 -10.58
N LYS A 318 10.92 39.24 -10.93
CA LYS A 318 10.24 39.51 -12.20
C LYS A 318 11.08 39.11 -13.41
N ALA A 319 12.38 39.43 -13.41
CA ALA A 319 13.28 39.07 -14.50
C ALA A 319 13.36 37.54 -14.71
N VAL A 320 13.55 36.77 -13.64
CA VAL A 320 13.63 35.31 -13.71
C VAL A 320 12.30 34.67 -14.16
N LEU A 321 11.16 35.19 -13.70
CA LEU A 321 9.86 34.66 -14.08
C LEU A 321 9.51 34.97 -15.54
N ASN A 322 9.87 36.17 -16.04
CA ASN A 322 9.73 36.52 -17.46
C ASN A 322 10.63 35.67 -18.36
N GLU A 323 11.90 35.52 -18.00
CA GLU A 323 12.85 34.66 -18.74
C GLU A 323 12.36 33.21 -18.88
N ARG A 324 11.66 32.71 -17.88
CA ARG A 324 11.05 31.37 -17.90
C ARG A 324 9.65 31.32 -18.51
N GLY A 325 9.11 32.42 -19.00
CA GLY A 325 7.77 32.50 -19.58
C GLY A 325 6.63 32.19 -18.61
N ILE A 326 6.86 32.40 -17.30
CA ILE A 326 5.85 32.11 -16.24
C ILE A 326 4.91 33.32 -16.07
N LEU A 327 5.42 34.55 -16.21
CA LEU A 327 4.60 35.75 -16.28
C LEU A 327 4.27 35.98 -17.77
N ASN A 328 3.00 35.81 -18.13
CA ASN A 328 2.48 36.37 -19.39
C ASN A 328 2.26 37.86 -19.12
N GLU A 329 2.92 38.73 -19.86
CA GLU A 329 2.59 40.15 -19.94
C GLU A 329 1.20 40.36 -20.52
#